data_4a23b9e50645ad0e4f4c99e328bc5466
#
_entry.id   4a23b9e50645ad0e4f4c99e328bc5466
#
_cell.length_a   1.000
_cell.length_b   1.000
_cell.length_c   1.000
_cell.angle_alpha   90.00
_cell.angle_beta   90.00
_cell.angle_gamma   90.00
#
_symmetry.space_group_name_H-M   'P 1'
#
loop_
_entity.id
_entity.type
_entity.pdbx_description
1 polymer ?
#
loop_
_entity_poly.entity_id
_entity_poly.type
_entity_poly.pdbx_seq_one_letter_code
_entity_poly.pdbx_strand_id
1 'polypeptide(L)'
;MARKINPKDTTRASAYELWMNAPNPMVTFFKTLDVTNLIKISKKKHMKFNMLLDFCIGKAAGSIKEFYLLPVGEKLMKYEQIAVNTIVKNKTGEVSSCDILYTDNLEKFNQDYLKYTIQVAETCRDRDLSNDCMVIGTSAIIDTEIDGAVGMNSGIFNNPFMIWGRYRKKVFRYDLPVSFQFHHTQMDGAHAGKFLKNLQDEINRL
;
A
#
# COMPACT_ATOMS: atom_id res chain seq x y z
N MET A 1 -15.88 -1.76 10.81
CA MET A 1 -15.14 -1.56 12.07
C MET A 1 -14.14 -2.68 12.27
N ALA A 2 -12.96 -2.32 12.76
CA ALA A 2 -11.95 -3.31 13.14
C ALA A 2 -12.40 -4.12 14.35
N ARG A 3 -12.09 -5.43 14.37
CA ARG A 3 -12.37 -6.29 15.51
C ARG A 3 -11.19 -7.20 15.85
N LYS A 4 -10.97 -7.42 17.15
CA LYS A 4 -10.02 -8.42 17.60
C LYS A 4 -10.53 -9.81 17.22
N ILE A 5 -9.64 -10.66 16.71
CA ILE A 5 -9.95 -12.07 16.40
C ILE A 5 -8.97 -12.99 17.13
N ASN A 6 -9.39 -14.22 17.33
CA ASN A 6 -8.48 -15.26 17.82
C ASN A 6 -7.61 -15.74 16.62
N PRO A 7 -6.26 -15.67 16.73
CA PRO A 7 -5.39 -16.16 15.66
C PRO A 7 -5.65 -17.62 15.25
N LYS A 8 -6.11 -18.47 16.18
CA LYS A 8 -6.45 -19.87 15.92
C LYS A 8 -7.61 -20.05 14.94
N ASP A 9 -8.45 -19.03 14.79
CA ASP A 9 -9.59 -19.04 13.84
C ASP A 9 -9.18 -18.54 12.44
N THR A 10 -7.88 -18.40 12.19
CA THR A 10 -7.32 -17.91 10.94
C THR A 10 -6.27 -18.85 10.36
N THR A 11 -5.92 -18.66 9.09
CA THR A 11 -4.77 -19.32 8.45
C THR A 11 -3.43 -18.90 9.01
N ARG A 12 -3.41 -17.94 9.97
CA ARG A 12 -2.19 -17.31 10.52
C ARG A 12 -1.85 -17.75 11.95
N ALA A 13 -2.49 -18.79 12.49
CA ALA A 13 -2.26 -19.25 13.86
C ALA A 13 -0.79 -19.52 14.16
N SER A 14 -0.14 -20.41 13.38
CA SER A 14 1.28 -20.74 13.57
C SER A 14 2.21 -19.55 13.32
N ALA A 15 1.90 -18.71 12.32
CA ALA A 15 2.68 -17.50 12.05
C ALA A 15 2.54 -16.46 13.17
N TYR A 16 1.37 -16.37 13.80
CA TYR A 16 1.17 -15.53 14.97
C TYR A 16 2.07 -15.97 16.13
N GLU A 17 2.10 -17.26 16.45
CA GLU A 17 2.93 -17.80 17.53
C GLU A 17 4.43 -17.57 17.29
N LEU A 18 4.88 -17.73 16.05
CA LEU A 18 6.29 -17.58 15.69
C LEU A 18 6.77 -16.13 15.60
N TRP A 19 5.96 -15.26 15.01
CA TRP A 19 6.45 -13.95 14.55
C TRP A 19 5.92 -12.76 15.36
N MET A 20 4.87 -12.95 16.19
CA MET A 20 4.27 -11.82 16.90
C MET A 20 5.25 -11.15 17.87
N ASN A 21 6.10 -11.94 18.50
CA ASN A 21 7.10 -11.47 19.46
C ASN A 21 8.53 -11.50 18.90
N ALA A 22 8.69 -11.71 17.60
CA ALA A 22 10.00 -11.69 16.98
C ALA A 22 10.59 -10.27 16.99
N PRO A 23 11.90 -10.11 17.25
CA PRO A 23 12.53 -8.78 17.28
C PRO A 23 12.42 -8.02 15.96
N ASN A 24 12.41 -8.72 14.84
CA ASN A 24 12.19 -8.15 13.51
C ASN A 24 11.30 -9.08 12.67
N PRO A 25 9.98 -8.91 12.75
CA PRO A 25 9.03 -9.73 12.00
C PRO A 25 8.76 -9.19 10.58
N MET A 26 9.40 -8.11 10.17
CA MET A 26 9.18 -7.50 8.85
C MET A 26 9.99 -8.19 7.77
N VAL A 27 9.35 -8.43 6.63
CA VAL A 27 9.97 -8.98 5.41
C VAL A 27 9.78 -8.00 4.27
N THR A 28 10.81 -7.79 3.46
CA THR A 28 10.76 -6.91 2.30
C THR A 28 11.04 -7.69 1.03
N PHE A 29 10.16 -7.53 0.04
CA PHE A 29 10.36 -8.04 -1.32
C PHE A 29 10.64 -6.89 -2.27
N PHE A 30 11.59 -7.10 -3.18
CA PHE A 30 11.89 -6.19 -4.27
C PHE A 30 11.31 -6.74 -5.57
N LYS A 31 10.65 -5.88 -6.34
CA LYS A 31 10.06 -6.25 -7.63
C LYS A 31 10.17 -5.07 -8.60
N THR A 32 10.45 -5.35 -9.86
CA THR A 32 10.28 -4.37 -10.93
C THR A 32 8.94 -4.61 -11.61
N LEU A 33 8.09 -3.58 -11.64
CA LEU A 33 6.79 -3.58 -12.32
C LEU A 33 6.93 -2.93 -13.70
N ASP A 34 6.25 -3.47 -14.70
CA ASP A 34 6.01 -2.76 -15.95
C ASP A 34 4.82 -1.81 -15.78
N VAL A 35 5.09 -0.51 -15.79
CA VAL A 35 4.09 0.54 -15.61
C VAL A 35 3.74 1.27 -16.91
N THR A 36 4.07 0.68 -18.04
CA THR A 36 3.83 1.29 -19.37
C THR A 36 2.36 1.64 -19.56
N ASN A 37 1.45 0.75 -19.16
CA ASN A 37 0.02 1.00 -19.29
C ASN A 37 -0.46 2.11 -18.35
N LEU A 38 0.01 2.15 -17.10
CA LEU A 38 -0.31 3.24 -16.17
C LEU A 38 0.06 4.61 -16.73
N ILE A 39 1.24 4.73 -17.35
CA ILE A 39 1.69 5.98 -17.97
C ILE A 39 0.80 6.37 -19.15
N LYS A 40 0.40 5.39 -19.99
CA LYS A 40 -0.53 5.63 -21.10
C LYS A 40 -1.88 6.14 -20.60
N ILE A 41 -2.45 5.48 -19.59
CA ILE A 41 -3.75 5.86 -19.00
C ILE A 41 -3.65 7.20 -18.30
N SER A 42 -2.60 7.46 -17.52
CA SER A 42 -2.34 8.75 -16.86
C SER A 42 -2.40 9.90 -17.87
N LYS A 43 -1.72 9.76 -19.01
CA LYS A 43 -1.73 10.77 -20.07
C LYS A 43 -3.09 10.88 -20.77
N LYS A 44 -3.72 9.74 -21.11
CA LYS A 44 -4.99 9.71 -21.85
C LYS A 44 -6.14 10.26 -21.03
N LYS A 45 -6.21 9.93 -19.74
CA LYS A 45 -7.31 10.33 -18.83
C LYS A 45 -7.00 11.56 -17.98
N HIS A 46 -5.78 12.13 -18.08
CA HIS A 46 -5.29 13.22 -17.23
C HIS A 46 -5.37 12.89 -15.72
N MET A 47 -5.16 11.62 -15.37
CA MET A 47 -5.12 11.13 -13.99
C MET A 47 -3.69 11.07 -13.47
N LYS A 48 -3.48 11.33 -12.16
CA LYS A 48 -2.16 11.27 -11.55
C LYS A 48 -1.63 9.82 -11.54
N PHE A 49 -0.35 9.62 -11.88
CA PHE A 49 0.29 8.31 -11.91
C PHE A 49 0.22 7.60 -10.54
N ASN A 50 0.58 8.30 -9.45
CA ASN A 50 0.53 7.72 -8.10
C ASN A 50 -0.89 7.30 -7.71
N MET A 51 -1.91 8.11 -8.04
CA MET A 51 -3.32 7.75 -7.81
C MET A 51 -3.70 6.44 -8.52
N LEU A 52 -3.30 6.28 -9.78
CA LEU A 52 -3.56 5.05 -10.54
C LEU A 52 -2.84 3.84 -9.94
N LEU A 53 -1.60 4.02 -9.47
CA LEU A 53 -0.84 2.96 -8.80
C LEU A 53 -1.48 2.60 -7.45
N ASP A 54 -1.90 3.59 -6.65
CA ASP A 54 -2.61 3.38 -5.38
C ASP A 54 -3.93 2.64 -5.58
N PHE A 55 -4.67 2.96 -6.65
CA PHE A 55 -5.87 2.21 -7.05
C PHE A 55 -5.56 0.73 -7.34
N CYS A 56 -4.50 0.46 -8.13
CA CYS A 56 -4.09 -0.91 -8.44
C CYS A 56 -3.60 -1.66 -7.19
N ILE A 57 -2.91 -0.98 -6.26
CA ILE A 57 -2.49 -1.54 -4.97
C ILE A 57 -3.71 -1.97 -4.16
N GLY A 58 -4.69 -1.09 -3.99
CA GLY A 58 -5.93 -1.40 -3.26
C GLY A 58 -6.69 -2.56 -3.88
N LYS A 59 -6.78 -2.60 -5.21
CA LYS A 59 -7.47 -3.66 -5.96
C LYS A 59 -6.77 -5.02 -5.83
N ALA A 60 -5.46 -5.04 -5.98
CA ALA A 60 -4.66 -6.25 -5.84
C ALA A 60 -4.75 -6.83 -4.41
N ALA A 61 -4.66 -5.97 -3.40
CA ALA A 61 -4.76 -6.33 -1.99
C ALA A 61 -6.15 -6.84 -1.61
N GLY A 62 -7.20 -6.20 -2.11
CA GLY A 62 -8.60 -6.55 -1.83
C GLY A 62 -8.98 -7.99 -2.19
N SER A 63 -8.24 -8.62 -3.10
CA SER A 63 -8.43 -10.02 -3.49
C SER A 63 -7.76 -11.04 -2.56
N ILE A 64 -7.03 -10.61 -1.52
CA ILE A 64 -6.22 -11.45 -0.65
C ILE A 64 -6.67 -11.29 0.80
N LYS A 65 -7.14 -12.38 1.41
CA LYS A 65 -7.74 -12.37 2.76
C LYS A 65 -6.80 -11.86 3.85
N GLU A 66 -5.52 -12.12 3.73
CA GLU A 66 -4.49 -11.73 4.68
C GLU A 66 -4.31 -10.21 4.78
N PHE A 67 -4.66 -9.46 3.72
CA PHE A 67 -4.67 -7.99 3.79
C PHE A 67 -5.76 -7.41 4.68
N TYR A 68 -6.73 -8.22 5.10
CA TYR A 68 -7.74 -7.79 6.08
C TYR A 68 -7.35 -8.10 7.52
N LEU A 69 -6.12 -8.59 7.75
CA LEU A 69 -5.57 -8.88 9.07
C LEU A 69 -4.43 -7.91 9.36
N LEU A 70 -4.28 -7.49 10.61
CA LEU A 70 -3.13 -6.68 11.03
C LEU A 70 -2.78 -6.97 12.48
N PRO A 71 -1.50 -7.24 12.80
CA PRO A 71 -1.02 -7.21 14.18
C PRO A 71 -1.01 -5.77 14.71
N VAL A 72 -1.74 -5.52 15.81
CA VAL A 72 -1.79 -4.21 16.48
C VAL A 72 -1.52 -4.43 17.96
N GLY A 73 -0.37 -3.96 18.45
CA GLY A 73 0.13 -4.35 19.76
C GLY A 73 0.18 -5.88 19.86
N GLU A 74 -0.33 -6.47 20.93
CA GLU A 74 -0.39 -7.93 21.13
C GLU A 74 -1.63 -8.60 20.54
N LYS A 75 -2.36 -7.92 19.63
CA LYS A 75 -3.63 -8.40 19.11
C LYS A 75 -3.55 -8.61 17.61
N LEU A 76 -4.25 -9.63 17.11
CA LEU A 76 -4.57 -9.73 15.70
C LEU A 76 -5.94 -9.10 15.45
N MET A 77 -5.93 -8.04 14.63
CA MET A 77 -7.14 -7.32 14.26
C MET A 77 -7.61 -7.77 12.87
N LYS A 78 -8.92 -7.83 12.69
CA LYS A 78 -9.55 -8.06 11.38
C LYS A 78 -10.35 -6.83 10.99
N TYR A 79 -10.19 -6.44 9.74
CA TYR A 79 -10.85 -5.30 9.11
C TYR A 79 -11.80 -5.79 8.00
N GLU A 80 -12.80 -4.98 7.69
CA GLU A 80 -13.75 -5.24 6.59
C GLU A 80 -13.42 -4.40 5.34
N GLN A 81 -12.57 -3.38 5.49
CA GLN A 81 -12.23 -2.44 4.44
C GLN A 81 -10.72 -2.22 4.36
N ILE A 82 -10.25 -1.87 3.18
CA ILE A 82 -8.87 -1.47 2.91
C ILE A 82 -8.84 0.01 2.55
N ALA A 83 -7.84 0.72 3.04
CA ALA A 83 -7.46 2.03 2.57
C ALA A 83 -6.02 2.00 2.06
N VAL A 84 -5.69 2.90 1.14
CA VAL A 84 -4.31 3.11 0.68
C VAL A 84 -3.87 4.49 1.16
N ASN A 85 -2.76 4.52 1.87
CA ASN A 85 -2.16 5.77 2.33
C ASN A 85 -1.29 6.36 1.22
N THR A 86 -1.34 7.66 1.06
CA THR A 86 -0.43 8.42 0.19
C THR A 86 0.17 9.60 0.95
N ILE A 87 1.43 9.91 0.66
CA ILE A 87 2.11 11.05 1.28
C ILE A 87 1.89 12.29 0.42
N VAL A 88 1.51 13.37 1.07
CA VAL A 88 1.15 14.65 0.44
C VAL A 88 2.09 15.74 0.94
N LYS A 89 2.73 16.48 0.02
CA LYS A 89 3.42 17.72 0.39
C LYS A 89 2.37 18.79 0.71
N ASN A 90 2.41 19.32 1.92
CA ASN A 90 1.45 20.32 2.40
C ASN A 90 1.95 21.77 2.12
N LYS A 91 1.10 22.76 2.40
CA LYS A 91 1.39 24.17 2.13
C LYS A 91 2.57 24.76 2.94
N THR A 92 2.98 24.10 4.03
CA THR A 92 4.18 24.49 4.80
C THR A 92 5.47 23.95 4.21
N GLY A 93 5.37 23.07 3.19
CA GLY A 93 6.51 22.39 2.58
C GLY A 93 6.89 21.07 3.25
N GLU A 94 6.22 20.71 4.34
CA GLU A 94 6.34 19.44 5.03
C GLU A 94 5.47 18.35 4.38
N VAL A 95 5.50 17.15 4.91
CA VAL A 95 4.67 16.04 4.43
C VAL A 95 3.55 15.73 5.42
N SER A 96 2.39 15.36 4.89
CA SER A 96 1.24 14.89 5.64
C SER A 96 0.74 13.57 5.07
N SER A 97 0.15 12.76 5.91
CA SER A 97 -0.40 11.44 5.58
C SER A 97 -1.86 11.55 5.13
N CYS A 98 -2.25 10.82 4.08
CA CYS A 98 -3.62 10.85 3.58
C CYS A 98 -4.10 9.43 3.21
N ASP A 99 -5.00 8.87 4.01
CA ASP A 99 -5.61 7.58 3.74
C ASP A 99 -6.80 7.75 2.78
N ILE A 100 -6.82 6.99 1.71
CA ILE A 100 -7.91 6.94 0.73
C ILE A 100 -8.61 5.60 0.82
N LEU A 101 -9.89 5.61 1.12
CA LEU A 101 -10.69 4.38 1.15
C LEU A 101 -10.71 3.75 -0.25
N TYR A 102 -10.33 2.46 -0.31
CA TYR A 102 -10.39 1.74 -1.57
C TYR A 102 -11.83 1.46 -2.01
N THR A 103 -12.07 1.61 -3.29
CA THR A 103 -13.30 1.23 -3.99
C THR A 103 -12.94 0.69 -5.38
N ASP A 104 -13.71 -0.27 -5.90
CA ASP A 104 -13.50 -0.84 -7.24
C ASP A 104 -13.82 0.14 -8.39
N ASN A 105 -14.43 1.26 -8.10
CA ASN A 105 -14.74 2.29 -9.08
C ASN A 105 -13.57 3.29 -9.19
N LEU A 106 -12.85 3.23 -10.32
CA LEU A 106 -11.69 4.09 -10.57
C LEU A 106 -12.01 5.59 -10.52
N GLU A 107 -13.15 6.01 -11.10
CA GLU A 107 -13.54 7.43 -11.15
C GLU A 107 -13.86 7.94 -9.74
N LYS A 108 -14.55 7.14 -8.93
CA LYS A 108 -14.83 7.46 -7.52
C LYS A 108 -13.55 7.52 -6.69
N PHE A 109 -12.65 6.55 -6.87
CA PHE A 109 -11.35 6.55 -6.19
C PHE A 109 -10.53 7.79 -6.55
N ASN A 110 -10.50 8.17 -7.85
CA ASN A 110 -9.82 9.38 -8.30
C ASN A 110 -10.43 10.66 -7.70
N GLN A 111 -11.76 10.76 -7.64
CA GLN A 111 -12.44 11.91 -7.00
C GLN A 111 -12.07 12.02 -5.52
N ASP A 112 -12.10 10.91 -4.79
CA ASP A 112 -11.75 10.87 -3.36
C ASP A 112 -10.27 11.18 -3.15
N TYR A 113 -9.38 10.61 -3.98
CA TYR A 113 -7.96 10.91 -3.96
C TYR A 113 -7.67 12.41 -4.13
N LEU A 114 -8.25 13.04 -5.16
CA LEU A 114 -8.06 14.48 -5.41
C LEU A 114 -8.62 15.31 -4.27
N LYS A 115 -9.87 15.03 -3.85
CA LYS A 115 -10.53 15.74 -2.74
C LYS A 115 -9.70 15.73 -1.47
N TYR A 116 -9.31 14.54 -1.01
CA TYR A 116 -8.66 14.41 0.29
C TYR A 116 -7.19 14.82 0.26
N THR A 117 -6.45 14.57 -0.83
CA THR A 117 -5.07 15.06 -0.95
C THR A 117 -5.00 16.59 -0.98
N ILE A 118 -5.95 17.27 -1.65
CA ILE A 118 -6.06 18.74 -1.62
C ILE A 118 -6.38 19.22 -0.20
N GLN A 119 -7.39 18.60 0.44
CA GLN A 119 -7.76 18.96 1.81
C GLN A 119 -6.59 18.83 2.79
N VAL A 120 -5.85 17.71 2.74
CA VAL A 120 -4.66 17.47 3.58
C VAL A 120 -3.56 18.48 3.28
N ALA A 121 -3.30 18.77 2.00
CA ALA A 121 -2.31 19.76 1.61
C ALA A 121 -2.60 21.15 2.17
N GLU A 122 -3.86 21.58 2.13
CA GLU A 122 -4.29 22.91 2.59
C GLU A 122 -4.39 23.00 4.11
N THR A 123 -4.87 21.94 4.77
CA THR A 123 -5.10 21.97 6.23
C THR A 123 -3.88 21.60 7.05
N CYS A 124 -2.87 20.97 6.44
CA CYS A 124 -1.71 20.36 7.12
C CYS A 124 -2.12 19.34 8.21
N ARG A 125 -3.27 18.71 8.07
CA ARG A 125 -3.80 17.70 9.00
C ARG A 125 -3.89 16.36 8.30
N ASP A 126 -3.32 15.36 8.93
CA ASP A 126 -3.39 13.98 8.44
C ASP A 126 -4.84 13.49 8.35
N ARG A 127 -5.09 12.66 7.37
CA ARG A 127 -6.33 11.91 7.26
C ARG A 127 -6.07 10.45 7.58
N ASP A 128 -6.54 10.00 8.73
CA ASP A 128 -6.31 8.66 9.29
C ASP A 128 -7.61 7.83 9.27
N LEU A 129 -7.57 6.65 8.65
CA LEU A 129 -8.64 5.66 8.64
C LEU A 129 -8.27 4.36 9.36
N SER A 130 -7.15 4.31 10.07
CA SER A 130 -6.61 3.10 10.70
C SER A 130 -7.54 2.45 11.73
N ASN A 131 -8.47 3.20 12.32
CA ASN A 131 -9.47 2.66 13.24
C ASN A 131 -10.52 1.77 12.55
N ASP A 132 -10.81 2.00 11.28
CA ASP A 132 -11.88 1.33 10.54
C ASP A 132 -11.38 0.48 9.37
N CYS A 133 -10.23 0.84 8.81
CA CYS A 133 -9.65 0.20 7.64
C CYS A 133 -8.27 -0.38 7.91
N MET A 134 -7.94 -1.49 7.26
CA MET A 134 -6.56 -1.90 7.14
C MET A 134 -5.88 -0.99 6.11
N VAL A 135 -4.92 -0.21 6.55
CA VAL A 135 -4.23 0.77 5.70
C VAL A 135 -2.97 0.16 5.11
N ILE A 136 -2.83 0.26 3.79
CA ILE A 136 -1.57 -0.04 3.10
C ILE A 136 -0.82 1.28 2.96
N GLY A 137 0.35 1.39 3.59
CA GLY A 137 1.19 2.57 3.48
C GLY A 137 1.88 2.64 2.12
N THR A 138 2.01 3.85 1.56
CA THR A 138 2.82 4.09 0.37
C THR A 138 3.73 5.29 0.54
N SER A 139 4.88 5.26 -0.15
CA SER A 139 5.79 6.41 -0.25
C SER A 139 6.40 6.48 -1.64
N ALA A 140 6.22 7.62 -2.28
CA ALA A 140 6.74 7.88 -3.62
C ALA A 140 7.84 8.94 -3.59
N ILE A 141 9.06 8.57 -4.00
CA ILE A 141 10.20 9.46 -4.15
C ILE A 141 10.26 9.88 -5.62
N ILE A 142 9.46 10.89 -6.01
CA ILE A 142 9.18 11.20 -7.42
C ILE A 142 10.35 11.80 -8.20
N ASP A 143 11.31 12.38 -7.50
CA ASP A 143 12.43 13.11 -8.11
C ASP A 143 13.67 12.23 -8.32
N THR A 144 13.69 11.03 -7.77
CA THR A 144 14.86 10.16 -7.78
C THR A 144 14.50 8.74 -8.19
N GLU A 145 15.33 8.12 -9.03
CA GLU A 145 15.28 6.69 -9.28
C GLU A 145 15.93 5.96 -8.11
N ILE A 146 15.25 4.93 -7.60
CA ILE A 146 15.79 4.04 -6.58
C ILE A 146 15.65 2.59 -7.04
N ASP A 147 16.53 1.71 -6.60
CA ASP A 147 16.43 0.27 -6.83
C ASP A 147 15.50 -0.40 -5.82
N GLY A 148 15.39 0.18 -4.63
CA GLY A 148 14.54 -0.27 -3.55
C GLY A 148 14.85 0.47 -2.26
N ALA A 149 14.01 0.26 -1.26
CA ALA A 149 14.18 0.77 0.10
C ALA A 149 13.67 -0.25 1.12
N VAL A 150 14.29 -0.28 2.29
CA VAL A 150 13.85 -1.10 3.42
C VAL A 150 13.59 -0.17 4.59
N GLY A 151 12.36 -0.15 5.08
CA GLY A 151 12.03 0.53 6.33
C GLY A 151 12.49 -0.29 7.54
N MET A 152 12.91 0.39 8.60
CA MET A 152 13.15 -0.28 9.87
C MET A 152 11.82 -0.48 10.61
N ASN A 153 11.60 -1.69 11.12
CA ASN A 153 10.47 -1.94 11.99
C ASN A 153 10.71 -1.32 13.36
N SER A 154 9.90 -0.35 13.73
CA SER A 154 9.90 0.26 15.06
C SER A 154 8.99 -0.48 16.06
N GLY A 155 8.22 -1.48 15.61
CA GLY A 155 7.17 -2.13 16.40
C GLY A 155 5.89 -1.29 16.54
N ILE A 156 5.85 -0.09 15.97
CA ILE A 156 4.70 0.83 16.04
C ILE A 156 3.77 0.62 14.83
N PHE A 157 4.38 0.56 13.62
CA PHE A 157 3.62 0.38 12.37
C PHE A 157 3.90 -0.99 11.78
N ASN A 158 2.91 -1.87 11.80
CA ASN A 158 2.98 -3.22 11.25
C ASN A 158 2.27 -3.34 9.89
N ASN A 159 1.79 -2.23 9.37
CA ASN A 159 1.07 -2.15 8.11
C ASN A 159 1.95 -2.60 6.93
N PRO A 160 1.36 -3.26 5.94
CA PRO A 160 2.02 -3.42 4.64
C PRO A 160 2.41 -2.06 4.09
N PHE A 161 3.61 -1.98 3.54
CA PHE A 161 4.15 -0.71 3.06
C PHE A 161 4.83 -0.89 1.71
N MET A 162 4.56 0.02 0.77
CA MET A 162 5.19 0.00 -0.55
C MET A 162 5.93 1.31 -0.81
N ILE A 163 7.18 1.20 -1.27
CA ILE A 163 8.03 2.35 -1.60
C ILE A 163 8.46 2.22 -3.06
N TRP A 164 8.44 3.34 -3.77
CA TRP A 164 8.98 3.43 -5.12
C TRP A 164 9.61 4.81 -5.38
N GLY A 165 10.50 4.82 -6.37
CA GLY A 165 11.07 6.05 -6.90
C GLY A 165 10.44 6.46 -8.23
N ARG A 166 11.17 7.29 -9.00
CA ARG A 166 10.80 7.61 -10.37
C ARG A 166 10.90 6.37 -11.26
N TYR A 167 9.93 6.17 -12.15
CA TYR A 167 9.99 5.10 -13.14
C TYR A 167 11.09 5.34 -14.17
N ARG A 168 11.65 4.26 -14.72
CA ARG A 168 12.75 4.25 -15.69
C ARG A 168 12.22 3.99 -17.08
N LYS A 169 12.54 4.87 -18.02
CA LYS A 169 12.22 4.67 -19.43
C LYS A 169 13.20 3.65 -20.03
N LYS A 170 12.66 2.60 -20.63
CA LYS A 170 13.37 1.63 -21.48
C LYS A 170 12.93 1.79 -22.94
N VAL A 171 13.51 1.01 -23.85
CA VAL A 171 13.24 1.15 -25.29
C VAL A 171 11.75 1.01 -25.62
N PHE A 172 11.06 0.01 -25.04
CA PHE A 172 9.66 -0.29 -25.35
C PHE A 172 8.73 -0.24 -24.14
N ARG A 173 9.25 0.03 -22.92
CA ARG A 173 8.47 -0.02 -21.68
C ARG A 173 8.99 0.97 -20.65
N TYR A 174 8.22 1.09 -19.56
CA TYR A 174 8.60 1.84 -18.38
C TYR A 174 8.64 0.89 -17.17
N ASP A 175 9.82 0.79 -16.56
CA ASP A 175 10.07 -0.04 -15.38
C ASP A 175 9.97 0.79 -14.11
N LEU A 176 9.29 0.25 -13.10
CA LEU A 176 9.20 0.83 -11.76
C LEU A 176 9.70 -0.19 -10.73
N PRO A 177 10.92 -0.04 -10.21
CA PRO A 177 11.34 -0.79 -9.04
C PRO A 177 10.49 -0.40 -7.83
N VAL A 178 10.00 -1.41 -7.12
CA VAL A 178 9.20 -1.23 -5.90
C VAL A 178 9.75 -2.12 -4.80
N SER A 179 9.65 -1.65 -3.56
CA SER A 179 9.85 -2.44 -2.35
C SER A 179 8.51 -2.64 -1.68
N PHE A 180 8.18 -3.88 -1.36
CA PHE A 180 6.97 -4.23 -0.62
C PHE A 180 7.36 -4.89 0.69
N GLN A 181 7.05 -4.24 1.79
CA GLN A 181 7.31 -4.70 3.15
C GLN A 181 6.02 -5.12 3.84
N PHE A 182 6.09 -6.17 4.64
CA PHE A 182 4.94 -6.69 5.38
C PHE A 182 5.37 -7.39 6.67
N HIS A 183 4.47 -7.45 7.64
CA HIS A 183 4.67 -8.20 8.88
C HIS A 183 4.40 -9.70 8.67
N HIS A 184 5.33 -10.57 9.07
CA HIS A 184 5.24 -12.01 8.79
C HIS A 184 4.06 -12.69 9.51
N THR A 185 3.58 -12.13 10.62
CA THR A 185 2.34 -12.59 11.25
C THR A 185 1.14 -12.38 10.33
N GLN A 186 1.08 -11.27 9.58
CA GLN A 186 -0.02 -10.95 8.69
C GLN A 186 -0.02 -11.85 7.45
N MET A 187 1.11 -11.96 6.77
CA MET A 187 1.23 -12.73 5.53
C MET A 187 2.62 -13.39 5.43
N ASP A 188 2.76 -14.33 4.53
CA ASP A 188 4.02 -14.96 4.18
C ASP A 188 4.40 -14.66 2.72
N GLY A 189 5.54 -15.24 2.29
CA GLY A 189 6.07 -15.01 0.95
C GLY A 189 5.12 -15.41 -0.18
N ALA A 190 4.27 -16.43 0.01
CA ALA A 190 3.29 -16.84 -1.00
C ALA A 190 2.19 -15.78 -1.19
N HIS A 191 1.69 -15.20 -0.08
CA HIS A 191 0.69 -14.12 -0.11
C HIS A 191 1.27 -12.84 -0.72
N ALA A 192 2.50 -12.47 -0.32
CA ALA A 192 3.21 -11.31 -0.87
C ALA A 192 3.52 -11.49 -2.37
N GLY A 193 3.96 -12.68 -2.78
CA GLY A 193 4.17 -13.00 -4.19
C GLY A 193 2.89 -12.94 -5.02
N LYS A 194 1.78 -13.46 -4.48
CA LYS A 194 0.45 -13.35 -5.10
C LYS A 194 0.01 -11.89 -5.24
N PHE A 195 0.21 -11.08 -4.20
CA PHE A 195 -0.10 -9.65 -4.26
C PHE A 195 0.68 -8.95 -5.36
N LEU A 196 2.00 -9.14 -5.44
CA LEU A 196 2.85 -8.51 -6.45
C LEU A 196 2.50 -8.96 -7.88
N LYS A 197 2.07 -10.21 -8.05
CA LYS A 197 1.56 -10.72 -9.32
C LYS A 197 0.23 -10.06 -9.67
N ASN A 198 -0.73 -10.05 -8.74
CA ASN A 198 -2.03 -9.42 -8.95
C ASN A 198 -1.89 -7.93 -9.25
N LEU A 199 -0.96 -7.24 -8.57
CA LEU A 199 -0.67 -5.81 -8.83
C LEU A 199 -0.21 -5.59 -10.27
N GLN A 200 0.70 -6.42 -10.79
CA GLN A 200 1.10 -6.32 -12.19
C GLN A 200 -0.08 -6.60 -13.14
N ASP A 201 -0.90 -7.61 -12.82
CA ASP A 201 -2.07 -7.96 -13.63
C ASP A 201 -3.09 -6.79 -13.67
N GLU A 202 -3.34 -6.11 -12.52
CA GLU A 202 -4.25 -4.95 -12.47
C GLU A 202 -3.69 -3.74 -13.23
N ILE A 203 -2.39 -3.49 -13.16
CA ILE A 203 -1.71 -2.47 -13.97
C ILE A 203 -1.91 -2.73 -15.47
N ASN A 204 -1.83 -3.98 -15.89
CA ASN A 204 -1.98 -4.36 -17.30
C ASN A 204 -3.42 -4.25 -17.80
N ARG A 205 -4.42 -4.39 -16.89
CA ARG A 205 -5.87 -4.37 -17.23
C ARG A 205 -6.50 -2.98 -17.23
N LEU A 206 -5.86 -1.98 -16.64
CA LEU A 206 -6.36 -0.60 -16.66
C LEU A 206 -6.46 -0.07 -18.10
#